data_7683a7714d8b9a66a011cdf883fef58a
#
_entry.id   7683a7714d8b9a66a011cdf883fef58a
#
_cell.length_a   1.000
_cell.length_b   1.000
_cell.length_c   1.000
_cell.angle_alpha   90.00
_cell.angle_beta   90.00
_cell.angle_gamma   90.00
#
_symmetry.space_group_name_H-M   'P 1'
#
loop_
_entity.id
_entity.type
_entity.pdbx_description
1 polymer ?
#
loop_
_entity_poly.entity_id
_entity_poly.type
_entity_poly.pdbx_seq_one_letter_code
_entity_poly.pdbx_strand_id
1 'polypeptide(L)'
;HLDIYGDANELTKTFKAFAECIKPHGKLFVKNGLPLKGITYGVDDNADYSAKNIRIINGSYVFDVKTPSGTHKDFQFNLPGRHNLSNAMIALAMAADYGCPYNQLAKGLASYKGVKRRFTYQIKTEDFVFIDDYAHHPEEINAVHQAVREMYPDKKVLAIFQPHLYSRTRDFVDGFAQSLSKFDEILLLDIYPARELPIEGVTSEWLLGKIENPNKKLISKSAIIDEIKVSDAHVVLTIGAGDIGVEVK
;
A
#
# COMPACT_ATOMS: atom_id res chain seq x y z
N HIS A 1 6.99 -2.14 -12.87
CA HIS A 1 6.92 -1.47 -14.22
C HIS A 1 8.09 -1.86 -15.13
N LEU A 2 8.64 -3.07 -14.96
CA LEU A 2 9.71 -3.58 -15.82
C LEU A 2 9.23 -3.82 -17.27
N ASP A 3 7.94 -4.00 -17.44
CA ASP A 3 7.25 -4.02 -18.74
C ASP A 3 7.48 -2.74 -19.58
N ILE A 4 7.75 -1.60 -18.92
CA ILE A 4 8.03 -0.31 -19.58
C ILE A 4 9.52 -0.04 -19.68
N TYR A 5 10.30 -0.37 -18.65
CA TYR A 5 11.72 0.00 -18.52
C TYR A 5 12.69 -1.13 -18.92
N GLY A 6 12.19 -2.36 -19.10
CA GLY A 6 12.97 -3.54 -19.43
C GLY A 6 13.66 -4.16 -18.23
N ASP A 7 14.54 -3.42 -17.54
CA ASP A 7 15.21 -3.91 -16.34
C ASP A 7 15.37 -2.83 -15.24
N ALA A 8 15.85 -3.25 -14.06
CA ALA A 8 16.01 -2.35 -12.90
C ALA A 8 17.10 -1.28 -13.11
N ASN A 9 18.10 -1.54 -13.96
CA ASN A 9 19.17 -0.58 -14.24
C ASN A 9 18.65 0.54 -15.14
N GLU A 10 17.88 0.20 -16.18
CA GLU A 10 17.24 1.17 -17.06
C GLU A 10 16.21 2.01 -16.31
N LEU A 11 15.43 1.40 -15.41
CA LEU A 11 14.56 2.14 -14.49
C LEU A 11 15.35 3.17 -13.67
N THR A 12 16.47 2.75 -13.07
CA THR A 12 17.32 3.63 -12.25
C THR A 12 17.92 4.76 -13.07
N LYS A 13 18.43 4.48 -14.28
CA LYS A 13 18.96 5.50 -15.20
C LYS A 13 17.89 6.54 -15.59
N THR A 14 16.68 6.05 -15.91
CA THR A 14 15.57 6.92 -16.29
C THR A 14 15.19 7.88 -15.15
N PHE A 15 15.10 7.38 -13.91
CA PHE A 15 14.80 8.25 -12.77
C PHE A 15 15.94 9.24 -12.46
N LYS A 16 17.22 8.87 -12.66
CA LYS A 16 18.34 9.80 -12.54
C LYS A 16 18.26 10.90 -13.59
N ALA A 17 18.05 10.54 -14.86
CA ALA A 17 17.88 11.50 -15.93
C ALA A 17 16.67 12.44 -15.70
N PHE A 18 15.57 11.91 -15.18
CA PHE A 18 14.41 12.73 -14.80
C PHE A 18 14.75 13.72 -13.68
N ALA A 19 15.51 13.29 -12.67
CA ALA A 19 15.95 14.18 -11.60
C ALA A 19 16.87 15.31 -12.12
N GLU A 20 17.64 15.09 -13.18
CA GLU A 20 18.48 16.10 -13.82
C GLU A 20 17.69 17.17 -14.61
N CYS A 21 16.41 16.91 -14.92
CA CYS A 21 15.53 17.87 -15.58
C CYS A 21 15.04 19.00 -14.66
N ILE A 22 15.42 19.01 -13.38
CA ILE A 22 15.04 20.07 -12.45
C ILE A 22 15.65 21.39 -12.88
N LYS A 23 14.79 22.42 -12.99
CA LYS A 23 15.21 23.78 -13.35
C LYS A 23 16.17 24.36 -12.29
N PRO A 24 17.01 25.34 -12.68
CA PRO A 24 17.80 26.11 -11.71
C PRO A 24 16.92 26.63 -10.56
N HIS A 25 17.36 26.46 -9.33
CA HIS A 25 16.61 26.76 -8.09
C HIS A 25 15.43 25.83 -7.76
N GLY A 26 15.14 24.80 -8.59
CA GLY A 26 14.21 23.74 -8.23
C GLY A 26 14.77 22.86 -7.12
N LYS A 27 13.89 22.20 -6.37
CA LYS A 27 14.27 21.30 -5.27
C LYS A 27 13.80 19.90 -5.57
N LEU A 28 14.67 18.91 -5.30
CA LEU A 28 14.34 17.50 -5.37
C LEU A 28 14.09 16.99 -3.95
N PHE A 29 12.93 16.39 -3.74
CA PHE A 29 12.63 15.66 -2.52
C PHE A 29 12.80 14.16 -2.80
N VAL A 30 13.58 13.48 -1.97
CA VAL A 30 13.99 12.09 -2.20
C VAL A 30 13.67 11.25 -0.97
N LYS A 31 13.07 10.08 -1.19
CA LYS A 31 12.94 9.11 -0.11
C LYS A 31 14.33 8.70 0.38
N ASN A 32 14.53 8.74 1.69
CA ASN A 32 15.82 8.37 2.29
C ASN A 32 16.25 6.96 1.87
N GLY A 33 17.53 6.79 1.55
CA GLY A 33 18.11 5.54 1.05
C GLY A 33 18.10 5.38 -0.47
N LEU A 34 17.47 6.27 -1.24
CA LEU A 34 17.61 6.25 -2.69
C LEU A 34 18.92 6.93 -3.15
N PRO A 35 19.56 6.46 -4.24
CA PRO A 35 20.86 6.95 -4.71
C PRO A 35 20.70 8.27 -5.52
N LEU A 36 20.02 9.26 -4.93
CA LEU A 36 19.79 10.59 -5.49
C LEU A 36 20.13 11.65 -4.44
N LYS A 37 20.61 12.80 -4.88
CA LYS A 37 20.88 13.95 -3.99
C LYS A 37 19.65 14.85 -3.95
N GLY A 38 19.20 15.22 -2.76
CA GLY A 38 18.04 16.08 -2.56
C GLY A 38 17.70 16.22 -1.08
N ILE A 39 16.61 16.91 -0.80
CA ILE A 39 16.02 16.99 0.54
C ILE A 39 15.39 15.63 0.83
N THR A 40 15.84 14.98 1.89
CA THR A 40 15.41 13.63 2.20
C THR A 40 14.16 13.60 3.09
N TYR A 41 13.29 12.61 2.85
CA TYR A 41 12.14 12.34 3.71
C TYR A 41 12.04 10.85 4.03
N GLY A 42 11.44 10.53 5.18
CA GLY A 42 11.27 9.13 5.59
C GLY A 42 10.47 8.92 6.85
N VAL A 43 10.52 7.68 7.34
CA VAL A 43 9.79 7.21 8.52
C VAL A 43 10.76 6.41 9.39
N ASP A 44 10.93 6.80 10.65
CA ASP A 44 11.86 6.23 11.63
C ASP A 44 13.34 6.18 11.17
N ASP A 45 13.73 7.07 10.28
CA ASP A 45 15.07 7.15 9.70
C ASP A 45 15.73 8.51 9.93
N ASN A 46 16.95 8.72 9.42
CA ASN A 46 17.72 9.94 9.61
C ASN A 46 17.52 11.00 8.52
N ALA A 47 16.42 10.94 7.76
CA ALA A 47 16.08 11.93 6.75
C ALA A 47 15.99 13.36 7.32
N ASP A 48 16.04 14.35 6.43
CA ASP A 48 15.84 15.77 6.79
C ASP A 48 14.45 15.99 7.38
N TYR A 49 13.44 15.36 6.76
CA TYR A 49 12.07 15.31 7.26
C TYR A 49 11.72 13.86 7.61
N SER A 50 11.53 13.54 8.89
CA SER A 50 11.24 12.18 9.32
C SER A 50 10.13 12.12 10.36
N ALA A 51 9.18 11.18 10.17
CA ALA A 51 8.24 10.81 11.21
C ALA A 51 8.98 10.00 12.28
N LYS A 52 8.84 10.41 13.55
CA LYS A 52 9.51 9.82 14.71
C LYS A 52 8.51 9.53 15.83
N ASN A 53 8.89 8.68 16.78
CA ASN A 53 8.08 8.38 17.95
C ASN A 53 6.65 7.98 17.58
N ILE A 54 6.51 7.11 16.57
CA ILE A 54 5.23 6.72 16.01
C ILE A 54 4.47 5.85 17.00
N ARG A 55 3.24 6.24 17.28
CA ARG A 55 2.29 5.54 18.16
C ARG A 55 0.98 5.32 17.41
N ILE A 56 0.26 4.27 17.73
CA ILE A 56 -1.09 4.03 17.22
C ILE A 56 -2.07 4.33 18.35
N ILE A 57 -2.92 5.33 18.15
CA ILE A 57 -3.93 5.77 19.12
C ILE A 57 -5.27 5.81 18.40
N ASN A 58 -6.24 5.02 18.83
CA ASN A 58 -7.59 4.94 18.26
C ASN A 58 -7.57 4.67 16.73
N GLY A 59 -6.64 3.83 16.25
CA GLY A 59 -6.51 3.47 14.84
C GLY A 59 -5.94 4.56 13.93
N SER A 60 -5.26 5.55 14.52
CA SER A 60 -4.55 6.63 13.83
C SER A 60 -3.08 6.64 14.25
N TYR A 61 -2.19 7.04 13.34
CA TYR A 61 -0.81 7.36 13.71
C TYR A 61 -0.76 8.70 14.44
N VAL A 62 -0.08 8.71 15.59
CA VAL A 62 0.37 9.92 16.30
C VAL A 62 1.88 9.90 16.35
N PHE A 63 2.54 10.93 15.85
CA PHE A 63 3.99 10.94 15.66
C PHE A 63 4.57 12.34 15.77
N ASP A 64 5.88 12.41 15.97
CA ASP A 64 6.64 13.65 15.93
C ASP A 64 7.25 13.83 14.53
N VAL A 65 7.33 15.06 14.06
CA VAL A 65 7.96 15.41 12.78
C VAL A 65 9.31 16.06 13.06
N LYS A 66 10.40 15.33 12.79
CA LYS A 66 11.75 15.90 12.72
C LYS A 66 11.88 16.69 11.42
N THR A 67 12.46 17.87 11.48
CA THR A 67 12.71 18.76 10.35
C THR A 67 14.12 19.36 10.47
N PRO A 68 14.69 20.01 9.43
CA PRO A 68 15.96 20.73 9.54
C PRO A 68 15.96 21.85 10.60
N SER A 69 14.79 22.40 10.93
CA SER A 69 14.65 23.49 11.93
C SER A 69 14.31 23.03 13.34
N GLY A 70 14.07 21.73 13.55
CA GLY A 70 13.70 21.19 14.86
C GLY A 70 12.65 20.10 14.80
N THR A 71 12.06 19.77 15.94
CA THR A 71 11.05 18.72 16.05
C THR A 71 9.70 19.30 16.47
N HIS A 72 8.68 18.96 15.72
CA HIS A 72 7.27 19.33 15.99
C HIS A 72 6.52 18.08 16.46
N LYS A 73 5.81 18.16 17.58
CA LYS A 73 5.20 17.02 18.26
C LYS A 73 3.75 16.78 17.88
N ASP A 74 3.31 15.52 18.08
CA ASP A 74 1.93 15.09 18.13
C ASP A 74 1.12 15.37 16.85
N PHE A 75 1.74 15.17 15.68
CA PHE A 75 1.00 15.12 14.42
C PHE A 75 0.12 13.87 14.38
N GLN A 76 -1.09 14.03 13.85
CA GLN A 76 -2.02 12.93 13.66
C GLN A 76 -2.22 12.65 12.16
N PHE A 77 -2.26 11.35 11.80
CA PHE A 77 -2.56 10.90 10.45
C PHE A 77 -3.44 9.65 10.49
N ASN A 78 -4.59 9.71 9.81
CA ASN A 78 -5.66 8.73 9.99
C ASN A 78 -5.62 7.56 9.00
N LEU A 79 -4.69 7.56 8.03
CA LEU A 79 -4.56 6.44 7.10
C LEU A 79 -3.53 5.45 7.60
N PRO A 80 -3.90 4.15 7.72
CA PRO A 80 -2.98 3.09 8.07
C PRO A 80 -1.92 2.84 7.00
N GLY A 81 -0.80 2.29 7.45
CA GLY A 81 0.32 1.85 6.63
C GLY A 81 1.46 2.86 6.58
N ARG A 82 2.66 2.35 6.86
CA ARG A 82 3.89 3.16 6.87
C ARG A 82 4.20 3.79 5.50
N HIS A 83 3.76 3.16 4.41
CA HIS A 83 3.84 3.75 3.07
C HIS A 83 2.95 4.99 2.93
N ASN A 84 1.74 5.00 3.50
CA ASN A 84 0.88 6.17 3.53
C ASN A 84 1.47 7.27 4.40
N LEU A 85 2.06 6.91 5.55
CA LEU A 85 2.79 7.86 6.40
C LEU A 85 4.00 8.46 5.66
N SER A 86 4.75 7.65 4.89
CA SER A 86 5.84 8.14 4.04
C SER A 86 5.35 9.13 2.97
N ASN A 87 4.19 8.85 2.36
CA ASN A 87 3.56 9.79 1.40
C ASN A 87 3.09 11.08 2.08
N ALA A 88 2.60 11.00 3.32
CA ALA A 88 2.26 12.17 4.11
C ALA A 88 3.50 13.01 4.45
N MET A 89 4.63 12.35 4.75
CA MET A 89 5.90 13.03 5.05
C MET A 89 6.45 13.82 3.88
N ILE A 90 6.41 13.30 2.64
CA ILE A 90 6.84 14.09 1.47
C ILE A 90 5.91 15.28 1.23
N ALA A 91 4.60 15.10 1.32
CA ALA A 91 3.64 16.20 1.17
C ALA A 91 3.88 17.28 2.22
N LEU A 92 4.11 16.90 3.48
CA LEU A 92 4.46 17.81 4.56
C LEU A 92 5.78 18.53 4.29
N ALA A 93 6.83 17.81 3.89
CA ALA A 93 8.14 18.37 3.63
C ALA A 93 8.10 19.44 2.52
N MET A 94 7.39 19.14 1.42
CA MET A 94 7.21 20.08 0.31
C MET A 94 6.42 21.33 0.74
N ALA A 95 5.33 21.16 1.49
CA ALA A 95 4.52 22.28 1.95
C ALA A 95 5.25 23.13 3.00
N ALA A 96 6.01 22.50 3.91
CA ALA A 96 6.85 23.21 4.87
C ALA A 96 7.96 24.02 4.19
N ASP A 97 8.61 23.45 3.19
CA ASP A 97 9.63 24.13 2.38
C ASP A 97 9.05 25.31 1.58
N TYR A 98 7.78 25.21 1.19
CA TYR A 98 7.04 26.31 0.55
C TYR A 98 6.59 27.41 1.55
N GLY A 99 6.81 27.21 2.86
CA GLY A 99 6.52 28.17 3.91
C GLY A 99 5.18 27.99 4.62
N CYS A 100 4.51 26.85 4.45
CA CYS A 100 3.29 26.57 5.21
C CYS A 100 3.61 26.37 6.71
N PRO A 101 2.90 27.02 7.62
CA PRO A 101 3.11 26.85 9.05
C PRO A 101 2.79 25.43 9.54
N TYR A 102 3.62 24.86 10.41
CA TYR A 102 3.48 23.48 10.89
C TYR A 102 2.14 23.20 11.60
N ASN A 103 1.55 24.17 12.27
CA ASN A 103 0.22 24.03 12.88
C ASN A 103 -0.90 23.87 11.85
N GLN A 104 -0.78 24.46 10.66
CA GLN A 104 -1.71 24.25 9.56
C GLN A 104 -1.48 22.90 8.89
N LEU A 105 -0.21 22.49 8.71
CA LEU A 105 0.15 21.18 8.19
C LEU A 105 -0.39 20.05 9.08
N ALA A 106 -0.29 20.19 10.40
CA ALA A 106 -0.85 19.24 11.36
C ALA A 106 -2.38 19.10 11.21
N LYS A 107 -3.10 20.23 11.09
CA LYS A 107 -4.55 20.20 10.83
C LYS A 107 -4.90 19.57 9.50
N GLY A 108 -4.12 19.87 8.45
CA GLY A 108 -4.31 19.28 7.12
C GLY A 108 -4.14 17.77 7.13
N LEU A 109 -3.09 17.23 7.77
CA LEU A 109 -2.87 15.79 7.89
C LEU A 109 -3.96 15.10 8.70
N ALA A 110 -4.36 15.67 9.84
CA ALA A 110 -5.42 15.11 10.68
C ALA A 110 -6.79 15.07 10.00
N SER A 111 -7.08 16.02 9.10
CA SER A 111 -8.34 16.08 8.36
C SER A 111 -8.36 15.25 7.07
N TYR A 112 -7.21 14.74 6.62
CA TYR A 112 -7.10 14.02 5.37
C TYR A 112 -7.81 12.66 5.43
N LYS A 113 -8.71 12.41 4.49
CA LYS A 113 -9.57 11.21 4.45
C LYS A 113 -9.07 10.12 3.49
N GLY A 114 -7.95 10.37 2.82
CA GLY A 114 -7.38 9.39 1.87
C GLY A 114 -7.93 9.49 0.45
N VAL A 115 -7.52 8.53 -0.35
CA VAL A 115 -7.96 8.31 -1.72
C VAL A 115 -8.75 7.00 -1.78
N LYS A 116 -9.81 6.96 -2.56
CA LYS A 116 -10.60 5.74 -2.75
C LYS A 116 -9.71 4.57 -3.19
N ARG A 117 -10.00 3.38 -2.64
CA ARG A 117 -9.25 2.16 -2.89
C ARG A 117 -7.76 2.23 -2.48
N ARG A 118 -7.43 3.04 -1.48
CA ARG A 118 -6.13 3.04 -0.80
C ARG A 118 -6.38 2.90 0.68
N PHE A 119 -6.38 1.65 1.17
CA PHE A 119 -6.75 1.26 2.53
C PHE A 119 -8.08 1.92 2.96
N THR A 120 -9.11 1.78 2.12
CA THR A 120 -10.40 2.43 2.33
C THR A 120 -11.28 1.55 3.20
N TYR A 121 -11.64 2.03 4.39
CA TYR A 121 -12.64 1.38 5.22
C TYR A 121 -14.02 1.50 4.55
N GLN A 122 -14.59 0.37 4.16
CA GLN A 122 -15.96 0.26 3.68
C GLN A 122 -16.91 0.06 4.86
N ILE A 123 -16.51 -0.79 5.82
CA ILE A 123 -17.17 -1.00 7.10
C ILE A 123 -16.12 -0.95 8.19
N LYS A 124 -16.41 -0.26 9.29
CA LYS A 124 -15.55 -0.23 10.47
C LYS A 124 -16.43 -0.22 11.71
N THR A 125 -16.63 -1.39 12.28
CA THR A 125 -17.32 -1.60 13.56
C THR A 125 -16.36 -2.25 14.55
N GLU A 126 -16.79 -2.46 15.77
CA GLU A 126 -16.01 -3.15 16.79
C GLU A 126 -15.78 -4.64 16.44
N ASP A 127 -16.80 -5.28 15.85
CA ASP A 127 -16.82 -6.71 15.56
C ASP A 127 -16.36 -7.06 14.14
N PHE A 128 -16.49 -6.15 13.19
CA PHE A 128 -16.22 -6.43 11.77
C PHE A 128 -15.62 -5.21 11.07
N VAL A 129 -14.55 -5.47 10.32
CA VAL A 129 -13.85 -4.47 9.52
C VAL A 129 -13.75 -4.94 8.09
N PHE A 130 -14.19 -4.10 7.16
CA PHE A 130 -14.03 -4.34 5.73
C PHE A 130 -13.22 -3.22 5.07
N ILE A 131 -12.15 -3.60 4.40
CA ILE A 131 -11.19 -2.67 3.76
C ILE A 131 -11.06 -3.02 2.29
N ASP A 132 -11.05 -2.00 1.42
CA ASP A 132 -10.73 -2.13 -0.01
C ASP A 132 -9.41 -1.43 -0.33
N ASP A 133 -8.51 -2.16 -1.01
CA ASP A 133 -7.22 -1.64 -1.44
C ASP A 133 -6.91 -1.97 -2.92
N TYR A 134 -6.30 -1.03 -3.60
CA TYR A 134 -5.93 -1.15 -5.01
C TYR A 134 -4.62 -1.90 -5.25
N ALA A 135 -3.98 -2.41 -4.20
CA ALA A 135 -2.72 -3.13 -4.28
C ALA A 135 -2.78 -4.26 -5.33
N HIS A 136 -1.80 -4.30 -6.20
CA HIS A 136 -1.75 -5.23 -7.34
C HIS A 136 -0.32 -5.64 -7.71
N HIS A 137 0.63 -5.38 -6.82
CA HIS A 137 2.02 -5.80 -6.88
C HIS A 137 2.42 -6.44 -5.54
N PRO A 138 3.33 -7.43 -5.49
CA PRO A 138 3.72 -8.09 -4.24
C PRO A 138 4.13 -7.13 -3.12
N GLU A 139 4.92 -6.10 -3.43
CA GLU A 139 5.34 -5.09 -2.44
C GLU A 139 4.16 -4.28 -1.89
N GLU A 140 3.16 -3.97 -2.71
CA GLU A 140 1.95 -3.28 -2.27
C GLU A 140 1.11 -4.18 -1.36
N ILE A 141 0.98 -5.48 -1.69
CA ILE A 141 0.27 -6.47 -0.85
C ILE A 141 0.97 -6.62 0.50
N ASN A 142 2.31 -6.69 0.51
CA ASN A 142 3.08 -6.70 1.75
C ASN A 142 2.82 -5.46 2.60
N ALA A 143 2.76 -4.28 1.98
CA ALA A 143 2.49 -3.03 2.67
C ALA A 143 1.08 -2.98 3.28
N VAL A 144 0.07 -3.50 2.55
CA VAL A 144 -1.30 -3.64 3.06
C VAL A 144 -1.36 -4.64 4.21
N HIS A 145 -0.73 -5.81 4.06
CA HIS A 145 -0.65 -6.80 5.14
C HIS A 145 -0.03 -6.20 6.41
N GLN A 146 1.11 -5.50 6.29
CA GLN A 146 1.76 -4.84 7.42
C GLN A 146 0.82 -3.80 8.06
N ALA A 147 0.15 -2.97 7.27
CA ALA A 147 -0.77 -1.96 7.76
C ALA A 147 -1.94 -2.59 8.56
N VAL A 148 -2.49 -3.70 8.07
CA VAL A 148 -3.55 -4.42 8.78
C VAL A 148 -3.04 -5.02 10.08
N ARG A 149 -1.86 -5.65 10.08
CA ARG A 149 -1.27 -6.22 11.30
C ARG A 149 -0.90 -5.16 12.34
N GLU A 150 -0.48 -3.97 11.91
CA GLU A 150 -0.25 -2.84 12.83
C GLU A 150 -1.54 -2.35 13.50
N MET A 151 -2.67 -2.35 12.77
CA MET A 151 -3.96 -1.88 13.29
C MET A 151 -4.75 -2.96 14.03
N TYR A 152 -4.59 -4.21 13.64
CA TYR A 152 -5.36 -5.37 14.10
C TYR A 152 -4.43 -6.57 14.38
N PRO A 153 -3.48 -6.47 15.35
CA PRO A 153 -2.40 -7.45 15.54
C PRO A 153 -2.91 -8.87 15.83
N ASP A 154 -4.00 -9.00 16.59
CA ASP A 154 -4.51 -10.28 17.07
C ASP A 154 -5.79 -10.73 16.35
N LYS A 155 -6.18 -10.05 15.27
CA LYS A 155 -7.41 -10.38 14.57
C LYS A 155 -7.15 -11.26 13.35
N LYS A 156 -8.03 -12.22 13.11
CA LYS A 156 -8.02 -13.05 11.91
C LYS A 156 -8.36 -12.19 10.69
N VAL A 157 -7.59 -12.35 9.62
CA VAL A 157 -7.66 -11.54 8.39
C VAL A 157 -7.91 -12.45 7.20
N LEU A 158 -9.03 -12.21 6.51
CA LEU A 158 -9.37 -12.79 5.22
C LEU A 158 -8.93 -11.85 4.10
N ALA A 159 -8.06 -12.30 3.21
CA ALA A 159 -7.67 -11.58 2.00
C ALA A 159 -8.39 -12.14 0.79
N ILE A 160 -9.09 -11.30 0.05
CA ILE A 160 -9.74 -11.62 -1.23
C ILE A 160 -8.96 -10.91 -2.32
N PHE A 161 -8.18 -11.65 -3.10
CA PHE A 161 -7.27 -11.08 -4.08
C PHE A 161 -7.70 -11.37 -5.51
N GLN A 162 -7.74 -10.31 -6.33
CA GLN A 162 -7.90 -10.43 -7.78
C GLN A 162 -6.59 -10.08 -8.48
N PRO A 163 -5.87 -11.05 -9.06
CA PRO A 163 -4.69 -10.75 -9.85
C PRO A 163 -5.05 -9.87 -11.05
N HIS A 164 -4.16 -8.96 -11.41
CA HIS A 164 -4.38 -8.01 -12.51
C HIS A 164 -3.27 -8.14 -13.54
N LEU A 165 -3.64 -8.47 -14.79
CA LEU A 165 -2.80 -8.80 -15.96
C LEU A 165 -2.14 -10.18 -15.86
N TYR A 166 -2.19 -10.91 -16.96
CA TYR A 166 -1.53 -12.21 -17.10
C TYR A 166 0.01 -12.07 -17.05
N SER A 167 0.55 -11.08 -17.75
CA SER A 167 1.99 -10.82 -17.76
C SER A 167 2.54 -10.55 -16.36
N ARG A 168 1.88 -9.68 -15.58
CA ARG A 168 2.28 -9.38 -14.22
C ARG A 168 2.16 -10.59 -13.30
N THR A 169 1.09 -11.36 -13.42
CA THR A 169 0.91 -12.58 -12.63
C THR A 169 2.02 -13.59 -12.91
N ARG A 170 2.42 -13.76 -14.18
CA ARG A 170 3.55 -14.61 -14.58
C ARG A 170 4.88 -14.13 -14.00
N ASP A 171 5.18 -12.84 -14.20
CA ASP A 171 6.50 -12.27 -13.90
C ASP A 171 6.76 -12.16 -12.39
N PHE A 172 5.71 -12.06 -11.59
CA PHE A 172 5.80 -11.90 -10.13
C PHE A 172 5.12 -13.01 -9.33
N VAL A 173 4.88 -14.17 -9.92
CA VAL A 173 4.11 -15.27 -9.30
C VAL A 173 4.64 -15.67 -7.93
N ASP A 174 5.94 -15.84 -7.76
CA ASP A 174 6.55 -16.26 -6.50
C ASP A 174 6.44 -15.13 -5.43
N GLY A 175 6.56 -13.87 -5.86
CA GLY A 175 6.33 -12.72 -4.99
C GLY A 175 4.87 -12.61 -4.54
N PHE A 176 3.91 -12.84 -5.43
CA PHE A 176 2.48 -12.91 -5.07
C PHE A 176 2.20 -14.05 -4.10
N ALA A 177 2.70 -15.26 -4.41
CA ALA A 177 2.52 -16.40 -3.53
C ALA A 177 3.07 -16.12 -2.13
N GLN A 178 4.29 -15.60 -2.03
CA GLN A 178 4.93 -15.27 -0.75
C GLN A 178 4.19 -14.18 0.04
N SER A 179 3.71 -13.12 -0.64
CA SER A 179 2.99 -12.04 0.03
C SER A 179 1.60 -12.47 0.50
N LEU A 180 0.88 -13.24 -0.30
CA LEU A 180 -0.45 -13.77 0.04
C LEU A 180 -0.38 -14.81 1.16
N SER A 181 0.66 -15.65 1.21
CA SER A 181 0.84 -16.68 2.25
C SER A 181 0.89 -16.12 3.68
N LYS A 182 1.06 -14.80 3.85
CA LYS A 182 1.12 -14.13 5.17
C LYS A 182 -0.24 -13.88 5.82
N PHE A 183 -1.32 -13.94 5.03
CA PHE A 183 -2.68 -13.77 5.55
C PHE A 183 -3.20 -15.06 6.21
N ASP A 184 -4.20 -14.95 7.07
CA ASP A 184 -4.75 -16.12 7.77
C ASP A 184 -5.65 -16.96 6.87
N GLU A 185 -6.34 -16.32 5.94
CA GLU A 185 -7.23 -16.95 4.97
C GLU A 185 -7.17 -16.20 3.63
N ILE A 186 -7.16 -16.93 2.52
CA ILE A 186 -7.03 -16.37 1.17
C ILE A 186 -8.15 -16.89 0.26
N LEU A 187 -8.90 -15.97 -0.32
CA LEU A 187 -9.77 -16.23 -1.44
C LEU A 187 -9.15 -15.60 -2.70
N LEU A 188 -8.92 -16.42 -3.72
CA LEU A 188 -8.36 -15.98 -4.98
C LEU A 188 -9.46 -15.92 -6.03
N LEU A 189 -9.50 -14.85 -6.81
CA LEU A 189 -10.39 -14.69 -7.96
C LEU A 189 -9.62 -14.96 -9.25
N ASP A 190 -10.36 -15.13 -10.35
CA ASP A 190 -9.77 -15.19 -11.68
C ASP A 190 -8.99 -13.93 -12.01
N ILE A 191 -7.94 -14.09 -12.84
CA ILE A 191 -7.11 -12.98 -13.30
C ILE A 191 -7.98 -11.98 -14.07
N TYR A 192 -7.93 -10.72 -13.66
CA TYR A 192 -8.53 -9.63 -14.44
C TYR A 192 -7.61 -9.27 -15.61
N PRO A 193 -8.04 -9.55 -16.86
CA PRO A 193 -7.17 -9.44 -18.04
C PRO A 193 -6.86 -8.00 -18.45
N ALA A 194 -7.76 -7.05 -18.10
CA ALA A 194 -7.76 -5.68 -18.64
C ALA A 194 -7.70 -5.69 -20.18
N ARG A 195 -6.51 -5.43 -20.75
CA ARG A 195 -6.29 -5.39 -22.20
C ARG A 195 -5.43 -6.55 -22.74
N GLU A 196 -5.06 -7.50 -21.90
CA GLU A 196 -4.22 -8.63 -22.29
C GLU A 196 -5.06 -9.84 -22.74
N LEU A 197 -4.50 -10.60 -23.65
CA LEU A 197 -4.99 -11.94 -23.96
C LEU A 197 -4.45 -12.94 -22.93
N PRO A 198 -5.18 -14.04 -22.67
CA PRO A 198 -4.68 -15.12 -21.82
C PRO A 198 -3.32 -15.63 -22.26
N ILE A 199 -2.44 -15.91 -21.30
CA ILE A 199 -1.13 -16.53 -21.51
C ILE A 199 -1.26 -17.98 -21.08
N GLU A 200 -0.83 -18.91 -21.95
CA GLU A 200 -0.88 -20.36 -21.70
C GLU A 200 -0.17 -20.71 -20.39
N GLY A 201 -0.83 -21.49 -19.54
CA GLY A 201 -0.31 -21.91 -18.23
C GLY A 201 -0.37 -20.85 -17.12
N VAL A 202 -0.76 -19.59 -17.42
CA VAL A 202 -0.89 -18.52 -16.43
C VAL A 202 -2.33 -18.39 -16.00
N THR A 203 -2.66 -19.03 -14.88
CA THR A 203 -4.02 -19.04 -14.32
C THR A 203 -4.01 -18.72 -12.82
N SER A 204 -5.17 -18.44 -12.25
CA SER A 204 -5.30 -18.27 -10.81
C SER A 204 -5.08 -19.58 -10.05
N GLU A 205 -5.43 -20.74 -10.62
CA GLU A 205 -5.11 -22.06 -10.07
C GLU A 205 -3.60 -22.27 -9.95
N TRP A 206 -2.85 -21.88 -10.99
CA TRP A 206 -1.39 -21.96 -10.98
C TRP A 206 -0.79 -21.09 -9.85
N LEU A 207 -1.26 -19.86 -9.67
CA LEU A 207 -0.85 -19.00 -8.55
C LEU A 207 -1.27 -19.61 -7.21
N LEU A 208 -2.52 -20.10 -7.10
CA LEU A 208 -3.03 -20.72 -5.88
C LEU A 208 -2.17 -21.90 -5.45
N GLY A 209 -1.71 -22.72 -6.42
CA GLY A 209 -0.83 -23.87 -6.16
C GLY A 209 0.50 -23.49 -5.50
N LYS A 210 0.99 -22.26 -5.72
CA LYS A 210 2.25 -21.74 -5.16
C LYS A 210 2.09 -21.06 -3.78
N ILE A 211 0.89 -20.70 -3.39
CA ILE A 211 0.63 -20.07 -2.09
C ILE A 211 0.80 -21.12 -0.98
N GLU A 212 1.69 -20.86 -0.02
CA GLU A 212 1.94 -21.73 1.13
C GLU A 212 1.03 -21.37 2.30
N ASN A 213 -0.26 -21.65 2.14
CA ASN A 213 -1.26 -21.46 3.20
C ASN A 213 -2.32 -22.55 3.05
N PRO A 214 -2.70 -23.28 4.12
CA PRO A 214 -3.74 -24.31 4.06
C PRO A 214 -5.15 -23.72 3.86
N ASN A 215 -5.39 -22.49 4.32
CA ASN A 215 -6.68 -21.82 4.24
C ASN A 215 -6.78 -20.97 2.97
N LYS A 216 -6.75 -21.60 1.81
CA LYS A 216 -6.80 -20.94 0.50
C LYS A 216 -7.82 -21.58 -0.40
N LYS A 217 -8.51 -20.79 -1.20
CA LYS A 217 -9.56 -21.26 -2.12
C LYS A 217 -9.64 -20.37 -3.36
N LEU A 218 -9.85 -20.96 -4.53
CA LEU A 218 -10.28 -20.24 -5.72
C LEU A 218 -11.79 -20.09 -5.70
N ILE A 219 -12.31 -18.91 -5.96
CA ILE A 219 -13.75 -18.62 -5.96
C ILE A 219 -14.14 -17.75 -7.15
N SER A 220 -15.41 -17.82 -7.53
CA SER A 220 -16.01 -16.86 -8.46
C SER A 220 -16.36 -15.55 -7.74
N LYS A 221 -16.51 -14.46 -8.49
CA LYS A 221 -16.94 -13.16 -7.92
C LYS A 221 -18.31 -13.26 -7.25
N SER A 222 -19.24 -14.04 -7.82
CA SER A 222 -20.58 -14.24 -7.26
C SER A 222 -20.58 -14.94 -5.89
N ALA A 223 -19.52 -15.67 -5.56
CA ALA A 223 -19.40 -16.38 -4.28
C ALA A 223 -18.80 -15.50 -3.16
N ILE A 224 -18.26 -14.31 -3.45
CA ILE A 224 -17.54 -13.46 -2.48
C ILE A 224 -18.35 -13.25 -1.20
N ILE A 225 -19.60 -12.81 -1.34
CA ILE A 225 -20.45 -12.46 -0.19
C ILE A 225 -20.75 -13.68 0.68
N ASP A 226 -21.00 -14.83 0.06
CA ASP A 226 -21.31 -16.05 0.80
C ASP A 226 -20.08 -16.61 1.51
N GLU A 227 -18.90 -16.52 0.90
CA GLU A 227 -17.64 -16.90 1.53
C GLU A 227 -17.30 -15.96 2.71
N ILE A 228 -17.55 -14.64 2.58
CA ILE A 228 -17.37 -13.69 3.70
C ILE A 228 -18.30 -14.05 4.87
N LYS A 229 -19.56 -14.42 4.60
CA LYS A 229 -20.53 -14.77 5.66
C LYS A 229 -20.17 -16.04 6.43
N VAL A 230 -19.47 -16.99 5.81
CA VAL A 230 -19.08 -18.25 6.48
C VAL A 230 -17.69 -18.15 7.12
N SER A 231 -16.90 -17.14 6.80
CA SER A 231 -15.61 -16.88 7.42
C SER A 231 -15.79 -16.32 8.83
N ASP A 232 -14.93 -16.73 9.75
CA ASP A 232 -14.83 -16.18 11.11
C ASP A 232 -13.83 -15.02 11.22
N ALA A 233 -13.38 -14.48 10.07
CA ALA A 233 -12.43 -13.37 10.03
C ALA A 233 -13.05 -12.06 10.54
N HIS A 234 -12.35 -11.41 11.45
CA HIS A 234 -12.73 -10.09 11.96
C HIS A 234 -12.43 -8.97 10.94
N VAL A 235 -11.36 -9.13 10.14
CA VAL A 235 -10.95 -8.18 9.12
C VAL A 235 -11.04 -8.86 7.75
N VAL A 236 -11.78 -8.26 6.84
CA VAL A 236 -11.87 -8.67 5.44
C VAL A 236 -11.21 -7.60 4.57
N LEU A 237 -10.36 -8.05 3.65
CA LEU A 237 -9.66 -7.22 2.69
C LEU A 237 -10.03 -7.61 1.26
N THR A 238 -10.48 -6.66 0.45
CA THR A 238 -10.43 -6.83 -1.00
C THR A 238 -9.18 -6.13 -1.56
N ILE A 239 -8.43 -6.87 -2.37
CA ILE A 239 -7.14 -6.44 -2.90
C ILE A 239 -7.11 -6.64 -4.42
N GLY A 240 -6.80 -5.59 -5.17
CA GLY A 240 -6.63 -5.70 -6.62
C GLY A 240 -6.99 -4.44 -7.40
N ALA A 241 -6.38 -4.28 -8.58
CA ALA A 241 -6.60 -3.16 -9.50
C ALA A 241 -7.75 -3.38 -10.50
N GLY A 242 -8.34 -4.58 -10.50
CA GLY A 242 -9.47 -4.95 -11.35
C GLY A 242 -10.81 -4.43 -10.82
N ASP A 243 -11.87 -5.10 -11.23
CA ASP A 243 -13.25 -4.76 -10.90
C ASP A 243 -13.71 -5.25 -9.52
N ILE A 244 -12.87 -5.98 -8.77
CA ILE A 244 -13.19 -6.46 -7.41
C ILE A 244 -13.72 -5.34 -6.50
N GLY A 245 -13.20 -4.13 -6.59
CA GLY A 245 -13.67 -3.00 -5.79
C GLY A 245 -15.04 -2.46 -6.21
N VAL A 246 -15.66 -2.96 -7.28
CA VAL A 246 -17.02 -2.66 -7.70
C VAL A 246 -18.00 -3.74 -7.22
N GLU A 247 -17.57 -4.98 -7.22
CA GLU A 247 -18.36 -6.16 -6.85
C GLU A 247 -18.77 -6.20 -5.36
N VAL A 248 -18.04 -5.48 -4.52
CA VAL A 248 -18.21 -5.51 -3.05
C VAL A 248 -18.76 -4.18 -2.47
N LYS A 249 -19.44 -3.41 -3.29
CA LYS A 249 -20.10 -2.17 -2.86
C LYS A 249 -21.53 -2.36 -2.40
#